data_d41bb31f98de4a6c862f0b9152846229
#
_entry.id   d41bb31f98de4a6c862f0b9152846229
#
_cell.length_a   1.000
_cell.length_b   1.000
_cell.length_c   1.000
_cell.angle_alpha   90.00
_cell.angle_beta   90.00
_cell.angle_gamma   90.00
#
_symmetry.space_group_name_H-M   'P 1'
#
loop_
_entity.id
_entity.type
_entity.pdbx_description
1 polymer ?
#
loop_
_entity_poly.entity_id
_entity_poly.type
_entity_poly.pdbx_seq_one_letter_code
_entity_poly.pdbx_strand_id
1 'polypeptide(L)'
;MNYAKHYVATKKHIAPKGPLVVAQELKQAGVTEDEIDIALRDYTYEEQLAIAEKLGAKFAKNYQRQSSRAKQQKVIQALLNKGFSYDIAQIVIERFVDSNSNEVELDNVMREATKLWHRYRHEVPSQRKYRTKNNLYAKGYTSELIDQSIDKLMLDES
;
A
#
# COMPACT_ATOMS: atom_id res chain seq x y z
N MET A 1 -22.87 30.26 -0.64
CA MET A 1 -22.08 29.07 -0.26
C MET A 1 -20.68 29.54 0.07
N ASN A 2 -20.14 29.16 1.22
CA ASN A 2 -18.82 29.62 1.54
C ASN A 2 -17.75 28.79 0.78
N TYR A 3 -16.59 29.38 0.60
CA TYR A 3 -15.47 28.81 -0.13
C TYR A 3 -15.03 27.46 0.43
N ALA A 4 -14.97 27.31 1.76
CA ALA A 4 -14.51 26.09 2.40
C ALA A 4 -15.41 24.90 2.09
N LYS A 5 -16.72 25.08 2.16
CA LYS A 5 -17.69 24.02 1.84
C LYS A 5 -17.62 23.59 0.38
N HIS A 6 -17.47 24.55 -0.51
CA HIS A 6 -17.31 24.28 -1.93
C HIS A 6 -16.03 23.52 -2.21
N TYR A 7 -14.94 23.90 -1.56
CA TYR A 7 -13.64 23.23 -1.68
C TYR A 7 -13.71 21.78 -1.23
N VAL A 8 -14.33 21.53 -0.07
CA VAL A 8 -14.52 20.16 0.45
C VAL A 8 -15.30 19.31 -0.55
N ALA A 9 -16.42 19.83 -1.08
CA ALA A 9 -17.24 19.12 -2.06
C ALA A 9 -16.42 18.74 -3.30
N THR A 10 -15.61 19.67 -3.80
CA THR A 10 -14.73 19.42 -4.96
C THR A 10 -13.72 18.31 -4.67
N LYS A 11 -13.08 18.35 -3.51
CA LYS A 11 -12.04 17.37 -3.15
C LYS A 11 -12.59 15.99 -2.81
N LYS A 12 -13.88 15.85 -2.60
CA LYS A 12 -14.50 14.53 -2.45
C LYS A 12 -14.72 13.85 -3.80
N HIS A 13 -15.04 14.61 -4.82
CA HIS A 13 -15.57 14.06 -6.08
C HIS A 13 -14.65 14.17 -7.28
N ILE A 14 -13.90 15.25 -7.42
CA ILE A 14 -13.11 15.53 -8.61
C ILE A 14 -11.65 15.13 -8.43
N ALA A 15 -11.04 15.55 -7.34
CA ALA A 15 -9.65 15.23 -7.02
C ALA A 15 -9.61 14.69 -5.59
N PRO A 16 -9.95 13.40 -5.39
CA PRO A 16 -10.16 12.89 -4.04
C PRO A 16 -8.96 13.07 -3.13
N LYS A 17 -9.20 13.72 -2.00
CA LYS A 17 -8.23 13.89 -0.92
C LYS A 17 -8.93 13.69 0.41
N GLY A 18 -8.19 13.22 1.40
CA GLY A 18 -8.72 13.02 2.73
C GLY A 18 -8.87 14.34 3.50
N PRO A 19 -9.60 14.31 4.61
CA PRO A 19 -9.91 15.53 5.37
C PRO A 19 -8.69 16.25 5.93
N LEU A 20 -7.63 15.53 6.28
CA LEU A 20 -6.42 16.16 6.84
C LEU A 20 -5.70 17.04 5.83
N VAL A 21 -5.58 16.57 4.57
CA VAL A 21 -4.97 17.36 3.50
C VAL A 21 -5.88 18.52 3.12
N VAL A 22 -7.19 18.28 3.03
CA VAL A 22 -8.17 19.34 2.71
C VAL A 22 -8.10 20.45 3.77
N ALA A 23 -8.04 20.08 5.05
CA ALA A 23 -7.91 21.05 6.14
C ALA A 23 -6.63 21.88 6.01
N GLN A 24 -5.51 21.23 5.70
CA GLN A 24 -4.24 21.92 5.53
C GLN A 24 -4.26 22.88 4.35
N GLU A 25 -4.83 22.48 3.23
CA GLU A 25 -4.94 23.32 2.05
C GLU A 25 -5.82 24.54 2.31
N LEU A 26 -6.94 24.36 3.03
CA LEU A 26 -7.81 25.46 3.42
C LEU A 26 -7.11 26.43 4.38
N LYS A 27 -6.34 25.91 5.32
CA LYS A 27 -5.55 26.73 6.24
C LYS A 27 -4.54 27.58 5.48
N GLN A 28 -3.86 27.00 4.50
CA GLN A 28 -2.90 27.72 3.66
C GLN A 28 -3.59 28.79 2.81
N ALA A 29 -4.84 28.59 2.46
CA ALA A 29 -5.64 29.56 1.71
C ALA A 29 -6.22 30.67 2.61
N GLY A 30 -5.92 30.67 3.91
CA GLY A 30 -6.36 31.70 4.83
C GLY A 30 -7.71 31.47 5.49
N VAL A 31 -8.28 30.28 5.35
CA VAL A 31 -9.55 29.92 6.00
C VAL A 31 -9.30 29.67 7.50
N THR A 32 -10.18 30.17 8.36
CA THR A 32 -10.05 29.98 9.82
C THR A 32 -10.33 28.54 10.22
N GLU A 33 -9.79 28.14 11.38
CA GLU A 33 -10.01 26.78 11.91
C GLU A 33 -11.49 26.48 12.12
N ASP A 34 -12.26 27.45 12.62
CA ASP A 34 -13.71 27.29 12.84
C ASP A 34 -14.43 27.01 11.52
N GLU A 35 -14.10 27.76 10.48
CA GLU A 35 -14.68 27.57 9.15
C GLU A 35 -14.29 26.23 8.55
N ILE A 36 -13.05 25.79 8.78
CA ILE A 36 -12.58 24.48 8.30
C ILE A 36 -13.35 23.36 9.00
N ASP A 37 -13.49 23.44 10.32
CA ASP A 37 -14.21 22.43 11.08
C ASP A 37 -15.67 22.30 10.63
N ILE A 38 -16.32 23.43 10.41
CA ILE A 38 -17.70 23.46 9.91
C ILE A 38 -17.79 22.81 8.51
N ALA A 39 -16.87 23.17 7.63
CA ALA A 39 -16.86 22.64 6.27
C ALA A 39 -16.61 21.13 6.24
N LEU A 40 -15.72 20.64 7.11
CA LEU A 40 -15.38 19.21 7.16
C LEU A 40 -16.46 18.34 7.79
N ARG A 41 -17.45 18.92 8.45
CA ARG A 41 -18.62 18.17 8.94
C ARG A 41 -19.39 17.52 7.79
N ASP A 42 -19.33 18.13 6.60
CA ASP A 42 -19.96 17.59 5.39
C ASP A 42 -19.18 16.42 4.79
N TYR A 43 -17.95 16.19 5.24
CA TYR A 43 -17.13 15.05 4.82
C TYR A 43 -17.26 13.94 5.86
N THR A 44 -18.31 13.14 5.70
CA THR A 44 -18.65 12.12 6.68
C THR A 44 -17.65 10.97 6.69
N TYR A 45 -17.62 10.22 7.78
CA TYR A 45 -16.76 9.05 7.92
C TYR A 45 -17.05 8.01 6.81
N GLU A 46 -18.32 7.76 6.50
CA GLU A 46 -18.72 6.83 5.45
C GLU A 46 -18.20 7.28 4.08
N GLU A 47 -18.27 8.57 3.79
CA GLU A 47 -17.74 9.11 2.55
C GLU A 47 -16.21 8.99 2.49
N GLN A 48 -15.53 9.26 3.60
CA GLN A 48 -14.08 9.12 3.69
C GLN A 48 -13.66 7.68 3.41
N LEU A 49 -14.35 6.73 4.02
CA LEU A 49 -14.06 5.32 3.85
C LEU A 49 -14.29 4.86 2.41
N ALA A 50 -15.41 5.26 1.81
CA ALA A 50 -15.74 4.89 0.44
C ALA A 50 -14.71 5.44 -0.56
N ILE A 51 -14.29 6.69 -0.38
CA ILE A 51 -13.29 7.32 -1.25
C ILE A 51 -11.92 6.67 -1.04
N ALA A 52 -11.55 6.40 0.21
CA ALA A 52 -10.30 5.74 0.54
C ALA A 52 -10.24 4.33 -0.06
N GLU A 53 -11.34 3.60 -0.08
CA GLU A 53 -11.40 2.28 -0.72
C GLU A 53 -11.13 2.33 -2.21
N LYS A 54 -11.73 3.29 -2.89
CA LYS A 54 -11.50 3.48 -4.34
C LYS A 54 -10.04 3.83 -4.62
N LEU A 55 -9.47 4.75 -3.86
CA LEU A 55 -8.06 5.12 -3.99
C LEU A 55 -7.14 3.96 -3.62
N GLY A 56 -7.47 3.23 -2.56
CA GLY A 56 -6.69 2.07 -2.14
C GLY A 56 -6.64 0.99 -3.21
N ALA A 57 -7.77 0.71 -3.86
CA ALA A 57 -7.83 -0.24 -4.97
C ALA A 57 -6.95 0.22 -6.14
N LYS A 58 -6.98 1.50 -6.46
CA LYS A 58 -6.15 2.08 -7.51
C LYS A 58 -4.66 1.97 -7.18
N PHE A 59 -4.28 2.30 -5.95
CA PHE A 59 -2.89 2.20 -5.50
C PHE A 59 -2.43 0.73 -5.47
N ALA A 60 -3.29 -0.18 -5.02
CA ALA A 60 -2.97 -1.59 -4.95
C ALA A 60 -2.59 -2.16 -6.32
N LYS A 61 -3.23 -1.70 -7.39
CA LYS A 61 -2.89 -2.12 -8.75
C LYS A 61 -1.46 -1.77 -9.12
N ASN A 62 -0.93 -0.67 -8.61
CA ASN A 62 0.44 -0.24 -8.89
C ASN A 62 1.49 -1.12 -8.21
N TYR A 63 1.10 -1.88 -7.19
CA TYR A 63 2.02 -2.68 -6.39
C TYR A 63 1.73 -4.18 -6.44
N GLN A 64 1.06 -4.64 -7.49
CA GLN A 64 0.64 -6.04 -7.61
C GLN A 64 1.78 -7.06 -7.57
N ARG A 65 2.98 -6.65 -8.01
CA ARG A 65 4.14 -7.54 -8.08
C ARG A 65 4.96 -7.60 -6.81
N GLN A 66 4.56 -6.84 -5.79
CA GLN A 66 5.27 -6.80 -4.52
C GLN A 66 4.68 -7.81 -3.53
N SER A 67 5.41 -8.08 -2.45
CA SER A 67 4.88 -8.94 -1.38
C SER A 67 3.62 -8.30 -0.79
N SER A 68 2.75 -9.10 -0.20
CA SER A 68 1.56 -8.61 0.48
C SER A 68 1.90 -7.53 1.51
N ARG A 69 2.93 -7.78 2.30
CA ARG A 69 3.36 -6.82 3.33
C ARG A 69 3.82 -5.50 2.73
N ALA A 70 4.66 -5.55 1.70
CA ALA A 70 5.16 -4.34 1.03
C ALA A 70 4.02 -3.58 0.37
N LYS A 71 3.11 -4.29 -0.30
CA LYS A 71 1.92 -3.71 -0.94
C LYS A 71 1.04 -3.00 0.08
N GLN A 72 0.76 -3.66 1.21
CA GLN A 72 -0.05 -3.07 2.27
C GLN A 72 0.58 -1.79 2.82
N GLN A 73 1.88 -1.82 3.12
CA GLN A 73 2.59 -0.65 3.62
C GLN A 73 2.55 0.52 2.64
N LYS A 74 2.71 0.24 1.36
CA LYS A 74 2.69 1.28 0.33
C LYS A 74 1.30 1.87 0.12
N VAL A 75 0.26 1.05 0.18
CA VAL A 75 -1.12 1.53 0.09
C VAL A 75 -1.46 2.39 1.31
N ILE A 76 -1.10 1.96 2.51
CA ILE A 76 -1.30 2.75 3.73
C ILE A 76 -0.60 4.11 3.59
N GLN A 77 0.66 4.12 3.20
CA GLN A 77 1.42 5.35 3.06
C GLN A 77 0.78 6.28 2.02
N ALA A 78 0.34 5.73 0.90
CA ALA A 78 -0.32 6.52 -0.15
C ALA A 78 -1.62 7.15 0.35
N LEU A 79 -2.43 6.41 1.13
CA LEU A 79 -3.66 6.93 1.71
C LEU A 79 -3.39 8.01 2.75
N LEU A 80 -2.36 7.82 3.59
CA LEU A 80 -1.95 8.85 4.55
C LEU A 80 -1.50 10.12 3.84
N ASN A 81 -0.74 9.98 2.75
CA ASN A 81 -0.29 11.11 1.95
C ASN A 81 -1.44 11.87 1.29
N LYS A 82 -2.54 11.18 1.01
CA LYS A 82 -3.76 11.81 0.49
C LYS A 82 -4.60 12.48 1.57
N GLY A 83 -4.24 12.30 2.85
CA GLY A 83 -4.90 12.97 3.96
C GLY A 83 -5.95 12.16 4.71
N PHE A 84 -6.01 10.86 4.49
CA PHE A 84 -6.88 9.98 5.26
C PHE A 84 -6.22 9.56 6.56
N SER A 85 -7.02 9.27 7.60
CA SER A 85 -6.50 8.83 8.89
C SER A 85 -5.93 7.42 8.79
N TYR A 86 -5.05 7.09 9.73
CA TYR A 86 -4.48 5.74 9.83
C TYR A 86 -5.58 4.69 10.04
N ASP A 87 -6.59 5.01 10.84
CA ASP A 87 -7.72 4.10 11.10
C ASP A 87 -8.44 3.72 9.83
N ILE A 88 -8.71 4.71 8.97
CA ILE A 88 -9.36 4.47 7.67
C ILE A 88 -8.44 3.64 6.77
N ALA A 89 -7.15 3.97 6.72
CA ALA A 89 -6.18 3.21 5.93
C ALA A 89 -6.13 1.75 6.36
N GLN A 90 -6.15 1.48 7.66
CA GLN A 90 -6.17 0.12 8.20
C GLN A 90 -7.42 -0.66 7.79
N ILE A 91 -8.57 -0.03 7.88
CA ILE A 91 -9.84 -0.67 7.46
C ILE A 91 -9.79 -1.03 5.97
N VAL A 92 -9.28 -0.13 5.14
CA VAL A 92 -9.13 -0.38 3.70
C VAL A 92 -8.22 -1.58 3.47
N ILE A 93 -7.09 -1.64 4.15
CA ILE A 93 -6.14 -2.74 4.00
C ILE A 93 -6.75 -4.07 4.45
N GLU A 94 -7.49 -4.09 5.55
CA GLU A 94 -8.15 -5.31 6.03
C GLU A 94 -9.11 -5.89 4.99
N ARG A 95 -9.76 -5.03 4.22
CA ARG A 95 -10.67 -5.45 3.14
C ARG A 95 -9.94 -6.02 1.93
N PHE A 96 -8.66 -5.70 1.76
CA PHE A 96 -7.84 -6.23 0.68
C PHE A 96 -7.07 -7.50 1.02
N VAL A 97 -6.97 -7.86 2.29
CA VAL A 97 -6.23 -9.05 2.74
C VAL A 97 -6.76 -10.31 2.06
N ASP A 98 -8.07 -10.41 1.89
CA ASP A 98 -8.72 -11.57 1.28
C ASP A 98 -8.58 -11.61 -0.24
N SER A 99 -8.13 -10.53 -0.88
CA SER A 99 -8.03 -10.44 -2.33
C SER A 99 -6.68 -10.91 -2.89
N ASN A 100 -5.67 -11.12 -2.03
CA ASN A 100 -4.39 -11.68 -2.44
C ASN A 100 -4.39 -13.18 -2.16
N SER A 101 -4.56 -13.97 -3.21
CA SER A 101 -4.43 -15.42 -3.08
C SER A 101 -2.96 -15.76 -2.77
N ASN A 102 -2.74 -16.83 -2.00
CA ASN A 102 -1.41 -17.38 -1.75
C ASN A 102 -0.69 -17.68 -3.07
N GLU A 103 -1.43 -18.01 -4.09
CA GLU A 103 -0.92 -18.32 -5.42
C GLU A 103 -0.26 -17.10 -6.09
N VAL A 104 -0.89 -15.93 -6.03
CA VAL A 104 -0.34 -14.69 -6.59
C VAL A 104 0.94 -14.31 -5.84
N GLU A 105 0.94 -14.43 -4.53
CA GLU A 105 2.12 -14.11 -3.72
C GLU A 105 3.26 -15.09 -3.96
N LEU A 106 2.95 -16.36 -4.14
CA LEU A 106 3.95 -17.37 -4.50
C LEU A 106 4.57 -17.05 -5.87
N ASP A 107 3.77 -16.66 -6.85
CA ASP A 107 4.28 -16.23 -8.15
C ASP A 107 5.21 -15.03 -8.03
N ASN A 108 4.85 -14.07 -7.20
CA ASN A 108 5.66 -12.88 -6.97
C ASN A 108 7.01 -13.22 -6.32
N VAL A 109 7.00 -14.04 -5.27
CA VAL A 109 8.23 -14.44 -4.60
C VAL A 109 9.10 -15.30 -5.52
N MET A 110 8.51 -16.19 -6.33
CA MET A 110 9.25 -17.01 -7.28
C MET A 110 9.97 -16.15 -8.32
N ARG A 111 9.30 -15.14 -8.84
CA ARG A 111 9.91 -14.22 -9.82
C ARG A 111 11.13 -13.50 -9.22
N GLU A 112 10.98 -12.97 -8.03
CA GLU A 112 12.09 -12.27 -7.35
C GLU A 112 13.20 -13.24 -6.93
N ALA A 113 12.83 -14.40 -6.41
CA ALA A 113 13.78 -15.42 -5.98
C ALA A 113 14.62 -15.91 -7.16
N THR A 114 14.01 -16.12 -8.32
CA THR A 114 14.70 -16.58 -9.52
C THR A 114 15.78 -15.57 -9.95
N LYS A 115 15.44 -14.28 -9.93
CA LYS A 115 16.40 -13.21 -10.25
C LYS A 115 17.59 -13.20 -9.28
N LEU A 116 17.30 -13.29 -8.00
CA LEU A 116 18.34 -13.25 -6.97
C LEU A 116 19.20 -14.51 -7.00
N TRP A 117 18.59 -15.67 -7.17
CA TRP A 117 19.27 -16.95 -7.25
C TRP A 117 20.26 -16.96 -8.42
N HIS A 118 19.86 -16.43 -9.55
CA HIS A 118 20.74 -16.28 -10.71
C HIS A 118 21.85 -15.26 -10.44
N ARG A 119 21.54 -14.14 -9.79
CA ARG A 119 22.52 -13.10 -9.45
C ARG A 119 23.68 -13.66 -8.63
N TYR A 120 23.37 -14.54 -7.67
CA TYR A 120 24.36 -15.10 -6.75
C TYR A 120 24.85 -16.49 -7.15
N ARG A 121 24.72 -16.85 -8.41
CA ARG A 121 25.03 -18.19 -8.91
C ARG A 121 26.49 -18.62 -8.73
N HIS A 122 27.41 -17.66 -8.68
CA HIS A 122 28.84 -17.93 -8.54
C HIS A 122 29.31 -18.00 -7.09
N GLU A 123 28.44 -17.75 -6.16
CA GLU A 123 28.78 -17.84 -4.73
C GLU A 123 28.65 -19.28 -4.24
N VAL A 124 29.35 -19.60 -3.16
CA VAL A 124 29.21 -20.91 -2.51
C VAL A 124 27.75 -21.10 -2.08
N PRO A 125 27.24 -22.36 -2.10
CA PRO A 125 25.82 -22.61 -1.88
C PRO A 125 25.23 -21.99 -0.61
N SER A 126 25.96 -22.02 0.50
CA SER A 126 25.48 -21.44 1.75
C SER A 126 25.31 -19.92 1.66
N GLN A 127 26.25 -19.24 0.99
CA GLN A 127 26.18 -17.78 0.79
C GLN A 127 25.09 -17.39 -0.21
N ARG A 128 24.94 -18.17 -1.26
CA ARG A 128 23.88 -17.97 -2.26
C ARG A 128 22.51 -18.03 -1.60
N LYS A 129 22.30 -19.04 -0.78
CA LYS A 129 21.04 -19.22 -0.05
C LYS A 129 20.81 -18.09 0.95
N TYR A 130 21.83 -17.73 1.72
CA TYR A 130 21.77 -16.67 2.72
C TYR A 130 21.41 -15.32 2.10
N ARG A 131 22.11 -14.93 1.04
CA ARG A 131 21.88 -13.65 0.37
C ARG A 131 20.50 -13.57 -0.27
N THR A 132 20.06 -14.65 -0.91
CA THR A 132 18.74 -14.72 -1.52
C THR A 132 17.64 -14.56 -0.47
N LYS A 133 17.76 -15.30 0.65
CA LYS A 133 16.80 -15.20 1.75
C LYS A 133 16.72 -13.82 2.33
N ASN A 134 17.86 -13.20 2.62
CA ASN A 134 17.89 -11.87 3.22
C ASN A 134 17.26 -10.80 2.32
N ASN A 135 17.53 -10.87 1.02
CA ASN A 135 16.92 -9.93 0.07
C ASN A 135 15.41 -10.10 0.01
N LEU A 136 14.93 -11.32 -0.04
CA LEU A 136 13.48 -11.59 -0.07
C LEU A 136 12.81 -11.19 1.23
N TYR A 137 13.45 -11.44 2.35
CA TYR A 137 12.93 -11.03 3.65
C TYR A 137 12.83 -9.50 3.75
N ALA A 138 13.83 -8.78 3.26
CA ALA A 138 13.82 -7.32 3.23
C ALA A 138 12.69 -6.77 2.35
N LYS A 139 12.27 -7.52 1.33
CA LYS A 139 11.14 -7.15 0.47
C LYS A 139 9.79 -7.45 1.10
N GLY A 140 9.76 -8.09 2.27
CA GLY A 140 8.54 -8.32 3.03
C GLY A 140 7.88 -9.67 2.86
N TYR A 141 8.53 -10.61 2.20
CA TYR A 141 8.00 -11.97 2.06
C TYR A 141 8.17 -12.76 3.37
N THR A 142 7.26 -13.69 3.62
CA THR A 142 7.33 -14.54 4.81
C THR A 142 8.41 -15.60 4.64
N SER A 143 8.93 -16.08 5.77
CA SER A 143 9.94 -17.15 5.76
C SER A 143 9.44 -18.40 5.04
N GLU A 144 8.16 -18.73 5.22
CA GLU A 144 7.56 -19.90 4.57
C GLU A 144 7.60 -19.78 3.05
N LEU A 145 7.17 -18.64 2.49
CA LEU A 145 7.20 -18.41 1.04
C LEU A 145 8.63 -18.38 0.51
N ILE A 146 9.54 -17.78 1.26
CA ILE A 146 10.95 -17.71 0.88
C ILE A 146 11.54 -19.13 0.79
N ASP A 147 11.30 -19.95 1.80
CA ASP A 147 11.82 -21.31 1.84
C ASP A 147 11.23 -22.16 0.71
N GLN A 148 9.93 -22.05 0.45
CA GLN A 148 9.29 -22.75 -0.67
C GLN A 148 9.93 -22.38 -2.00
N SER A 149 10.20 -21.09 -2.22
CA SER A 149 10.77 -20.62 -3.47
C SER A 149 12.20 -21.12 -3.68
N ILE A 150 13.02 -21.08 -2.63
CA ILE A 150 14.42 -21.53 -2.71
C ILE A 150 14.49 -23.03 -2.89
N ASP A 151 13.67 -23.79 -2.15
CA ASP A 151 13.62 -25.25 -2.27
C ASP A 151 13.27 -25.66 -3.71
N LYS A 152 12.32 -24.96 -4.32
CA LYS A 152 11.93 -25.23 -5.71
C LYS A 152 13.08 -24.93 -6.67
N LEU A 153 13.79 -23.82 -6.49
CA LEU A 153 14.94 -23.46 -7.34
C LEU A 153 16.07 -24.48 -7.20
N MET A 154 16.31 -24.98 -6.00
CA MET A 154 17.33 -25.99 -5.76
C MET A 154 16.97 -27.32 -6.41
N LEU A 155 15.69 -27.71 -6.38
CA LEU A 155 15.21 -28.92 -7.05
C LEU A 155 15.36 -28.82 -8.56
N ASP A 156 15.08 -27.66 -9.14
CA ASP A 156 15.17 -27.43 -10.59
C ASP A 156 16.61 -27.52 -11.10
N GLU A 157 17.61 -27.29 -10.23
CA GLU A 157 19.03 -27.37 -10.58
C GLU A 157 19.66 -28.76 -10.36
N SER A 158 18.95 -29.65 -9.68
CA SER A 158 19.48 -30.98 -9.35
C SER A 158 19.26 -32.02 -10.47
#